data_59735ca49ae1475aca5f339e5531d97d
#
_entry.id   59735ca49ae1475aca5f339e5531d97d
#
_cell.length_a   1.000
_cell.length_b   1.000
_cell.length_c   1.000
_cell.angle_alpha   90.00
_cell.angle_beta   90.00
_cell.angle_gamma   90.00
#
_symmetry.space_group_name_H-M   'P 1'
#
loop_
_entity.id
_entity.type
_entity.pdbx_description
1 polymer ?
#
loop_
_entity_poly.entity_id
_entity_poly.type
_entity_poly.pdbx_seq_one_letter_code
_entity_poly.pdbx_strand_id
1 'polypeptide(L)'
;MIKSLNFLKKEKGRKNVIYSCYPIIIFRENREMTNNNQIGENKEQTIFDHKGNTIMTEDREIHIISKFEEPLIVVLANVLSDEECDELIEMSKNKMKRSKVGSSRDVNDIRTSSGAFLEDNELTSKIEKRISSIMNVPASHGEGLHILNYEVDQQYKAHYDYFAEHSRSAANNRISTLVMYLNDVEEGGETYFPKLNLSVHPRKGMAVYFEYFYQDQSLNELTLHGGAPVTKGEKWIATQWVRRGTYK
;
A
#
# COMPACT_ATOMS: atom_id res chain seq x y z
N MET A 1 -3.19 27.80 -13.93
CA MET A 1 -4.59 28.31 -13.90
C MET A 1 -5.49 27.15 -14.34
N ILE A 2 -5.94 26.33 -13.40
CA ILE A 2 -6.76 25.13 -13.65
C ILE A 2 -8.23 25.52 -13.45
N LYS A 3 -9.02 25.46 -14.53
CA LYS A 3 -10.47 25.69 -14.48
C LYS A 3 -11.15 24.43 -13.98
N SER A 4 -11.87 24.53 -12.86
CA SER A 4 -12.77 23.50 -12.37
C SER A 4 -14.02 23.43 -13.26
N LEU A 5 -14.28 22.26 -13.86
CA LEU A 5 -15.56 21.98 -14.49
C LEU A 5 -16.53 21.39 -13.45
N ASN A 6 -17.52 22.18 -13.07
CA ASN A 6 -18.67 21.70 -12.30
C ASN A 6 -19.71 21.16 -13.27
N PHE A 7 -19.99 19.85 -13.21
CA PHE A 7 -21.18 19.27 -13.83
C PHE A 7 -22.30 19.12 -12.80
N LEU A 8 -23.28 19.99 -12.87
CA LEU A 8 -24.56 19.85 -12.14
C LEU A 8 -25.53 19.04 -12.99
N LYS A 9 -25.85 17.82 -12.60
CA LYS A 9 -27.06 17.12 -13.03
C LYS A 9 -28.06 17.08 -11.87
N LYS A 10 -29.18 17.73 -12.04
CA LYS A 10 -30.30 17.76 -11.09
C LYS A 10 -31.21 16.58 -11.40
N GLU A 11 -31.23 15.58 -10.52
CA GLU A 11 -32.31 14.60 -10.47
C GLU A 11 -33.01 14.67 -9.11
N LYS A 12 -34.37 14.67 -9.17
CA LYS A 12 -35.25 14.79 -8.01
C LYS A 12 -35.18 13.50 -7.16
N GLY A 13 -34.84 13.63 -5.88
CA GLY A 13 -35.30 12.70 -4.85
C GLY A 13 -34.30 11.73 -4.23
N ARG A 14 -32.98 12.01 -4.24
CA ARG A 14 -32.01 11.26 -3.40
C ARG A 14 -31.07 12.22 -2.67
N LYS A 15 -30.75 11.91 -1.40
CA LYS A 15 -29.81 12.69 -0.60
C LYS A 15 -28.49 12.81 -1.36
N ASN A 16 -28.06 14.05 -1.63
CA ASN A 16 -26.79 14.34 -2.28
C ASN A 16 -25.64 13.89 -1.38
N VAL A 17 -25.02 12.79 -1.72
CA VAL A 17 -23.68 12.46 -1.22
C VAL A 17 -22.71 13.20 -2.13
N ILE A 18 -22.14 14.28 -1.64
CA ILE A 18 -21.07 15.01 -2.33
C ILE A 18 -19.80 14.18 -2.16
N TYR A 19 -19.41 13.43 -3.18
CA TYR A 19 -18.06 12.88 -3.28
C TYR A 19 -17.11 14.05 -3.56
N SER A 20 -16.37 14.48 -2.54
CA SER A 20 -15.25 15.41 -2.72
C SER A 20 -14.15 14.71 -3.49
N CYS A 21 -14.00 15.01 -4.79
CA CYS A 21 -12.88 14.53 -5.60
C CYS A 21 -11.62 15.31 -5.23
N TYR A 22 -10.92 14.87 -4.17
CA TYR A 22 -9.52 15.27 -3.98
C TYR A 22 -8.62 14.31 -4.79
N PRO A 23 -7.54 14.81 -5.41
CA PRO A 23 -6.61 13.94 -6.13
C PRO A 23 -5.98 12.94 -5.15
N ILE A 24 -6.26 11.65 -5.35
CA ILE A 24 -5.73 10.54 -4.55
C ILE A 24 -4.24 10.34 -4.84
N ILE A 25 -3.80 10.79 -6.02
CA ILE A 25 -2.44 10.60 -6.53
C ILE A 25 -1.91 11.95 -6.97
N ILE A 26 -0.73 12.34 -6.45
CA ILE A 26 -0.02 13.56 -6.86
C ILE A 26 1.24 13.14 -7.61
N PHE A 27 1.31 13.51 -8.90
CA PHE A 27 2.57 13.55 -9.65
C PHE A 27 3.13 14.96 -9.55
N ARG A 28 4.30 15.14 -8.95
CA ARG A 28 5.00 16.43 -9.01
C ARG A 28 5.75 16.52 -10.34
N GLU A 29 5.26 17.39 -11.25
CA GLU A 29 5.96 17.67 -12.49
C GLU A 29 7.31 18.31 -12.19
N ASN A 30 8.41 17.61 -12.52
CA ASN A 30 9.70 18.16 -12.89
C ASN A 30 10.66 17.03 -13.29
N ARG A 31 10.49 16.55 -14.54
CA ARG A 31 11.57 15.97 -15.36
C ARG A 31 11.10 15.96 -16.81
N GLU A 32 11.89 16.55 -17.68
CA GLU A 32 11.83 16.28 -19.12
C GLU A 32 11.94 14.77 -19.31
N MET A 33 10.83 14.14 -19.70
CA MET A 33 10.85 12.76 -20.14
C MET A 33 11.57 12.75 -21.47
N THR A 34 12.83 12.34 -21.47
CA THR A 34 13.50 11.96 -22.70
C THR A 34 12.70 10.80 -23.29
N ASN A 35 12.04 11.06 -24.41
CA ASN A 35 11.37 10.04 -25.22
C ASN A 35 12.42 9.06 -25.74
N ASN A 36 12.71 8.02 -24.99
CA ASN A 36 13.27 6.78 -25.51
C ASN A 36 12.11 5.86 -25.87
N ASN A 37 11.57 6.03 -27.08
CA ASN A 37 10.71 5.07 -27.75
C ASN A 37 11.52 3.81 -28.09
N GLN A 38 11.82 3.00 -27.08
CA GLN A 38 12.08 1.58 -27.19
C GLN A 38 11.30 0.91 -26.07
N ILE A 39 9.98 0.81 -26.27
CA ILE A 39 9.16 -0.16 -25.54
C ILE A 39 9.61 -1.50 -26.06
N GLY A 40 10.66 -2.06 -25.42
CA GLY A 40 11.27 -3.32 -25.77
C GLY A 40 10.35 -4.48 -25.41
N GLU A 41 10.46 -5.53 -26.19
CA GLU A 41 9.74 -6.80 -26.15
C GLU A 41 9.96 -7.67 -24.89
N ASN A 42 10.51 -7.10 -23.78
CA ASN A 42 10.89 -7.83 -22.56
C ASN A 42 10.28 -7.19 -21.30
N LYS A 43 8.95 -6.98 -21.30
CA LYS A 43 8.27 -6.60 -20.04
C LYS A 43 8.33 -7.78 -19.05
N GLU A 44 8.81 -7.51 -17.83
CA GLU A 44 8.76 -8.47 -16.71
C GLU A 44 7.31 -8.92 -16.46
N GLN A 45 7.12 -10.22 -16.28
CA GLN A 45 5.81 -10.75 -15.94
C GLN A 45 5.51 -10.45 -14.48
N THR A 46 4.43 -9.73 -14.23
CA THR A 46 3.95 -9.44 -12.86
C THR A 46 3.17 -10.62 -12.30
N ILE A 47 3.17 -10.77 -10.95
CA ILE A 47 2.26 -11.71 -10.26
C ILE A 47 0.82 -11.16 -10.22
N PHE A 48 0.67 -9.85 -10.21
CA PHE A 48 -0.63 -9.16 -10.26
C PHE A 48 -1.18 -9.20 -11.70
N ASP A 49 -1.82 -10.32 -12.06
CA ASP A 49 -2.39 -10.55 -13.40
C ASP A 49 -3.92 -10.34 -13.41
N HIS A 50 -4.36 -9.14 -13.02
CA HIS A 50 -5.77 -8.76 -13.12
C HIS A 50 -6.01 -7.89 -14.35
N LYS A 51 -7.06 -8.24 -15.12
CA LYS A 51 -7.49 -7.51 -16.32
C LYS A 51 -8.67 -6.61 -16.01
N GLY A 52 -8.68 -5.42 -16.63
CA GLY A 52 -9.73 -4.44 -16.41
C GLY A 52 -9.51 -3.63 -15.13
N ASN A 53 -10.58 -3.03 -14.62
CA ASN A 53 -10.54 -2.08 -13.50
C ASN A 53 -11.12 -2.65 -12.20
N THR A 54 -11.44 -3.93 -12.17
CA THR A 54 -12.13 -4.58 -11.05
C THR A 54 -11.52 -5.94 -10.77
N ILE A 55 -11.33 -6.27 -9.49
CA ILE A 55 -10.92 -7.59 -9.01
C ILE A 55 -12.08 -8.15 -8.20
N MET A 56 -12.63 -9.29 -8.62
CA MET A 56 -13.64 -10.00 -7.85
C MET A 56 -12.95 -10.95 -6.89
N THR A 57 -13.11 -10.74 -5.59
CA THR A 57 -12.73 -11.69 -4.55
C THR A 57 -13.96 -12.49 -4.11
N GLU A 58 -13.80 -13.47 -3.21
CA GLU A 58 -14.90 -14.28 -2.72
C GLU A 58 -16.01 -13.44 -2.04
N ASP A 59 -15.61 -12.34 -1.40
CA ASP A 59 -16.47 -11.53 -0.51
C ASP A 59 -16.59 -10.05 -0.90
N ARG A 60 -15.84 -9.59 -1.93
CA ARG A 60 -15.75 -8.16 -2.23
C ARG A 60 -15.34 -7.88 -3.68
N GLU A 61 -15.88 -6.80 -4.22
CA GLU A 61 -15.43 -6.20 -5.47
C GLU A 61 -14.40 -5.10 -5.17
N ILE A 62 -13.16 -5.26 -5.65
CA ILE A 62 -12.06 -4.32 -5.47
C ILE A 62 -11.90 -3.50 -6.73
N HIS A 63 -11.72 -2.18 -6.60
CA HIS A 63 -11.56 -1.30 -7.75
C HIS A 63 -10.10 -0.89 -7.94
N ILE A 64 -9.56 -1.05 -9.15
CA ILE A 64 -8.25 -0.54 -9.55
C ILE A 64 -8.44 0.93 -9.93
N ILE A 65 -7.90 1.83 -9.08
CA ILE A 65 -8.03 3.28 -9.26
C ILE A 65 -6.93 3.83 -10.16
N SER A 66 -5.72 3.29 -10.01
CA SER A 66 -4.56 3.69 -10.81
C SER A 66 -3.54 2.58 -10.84
N LYS A 67 -2.81 2.49 -11.95
CA LYS A 67 -1.77 1.50 -12.18
C LYS A 67 -0.55 2.17 -12.80
N PHE A 68 0.60 2.01 -12.17
CA PHE A 68 1.91 2.33 -12.70
C PHE A 68 2.58 1.00 -13.09
N GLU A 69 3.12 0.90 -14.30
CA GLU A 69 3.44 -0.41 -14.90
C GLU A 69 4.87 -0.90 -14.61
N GLU A 70 5.85 0.01 -14.47
CA GLU A 70 7.27 -0.36 -14.31
C GLU A 70 8.00 0.57 -13.33
N PRO A 71 8.20 0.12 -12.08
CA PRO A 71 7.73 -1.12 -11.44
C PRO A 71 6.21 -1.08 -11.24
N LEU A 72 5.60 -2.26 -11.09
CA LEU A 72 4.16 -2.31 -10.86
C LEU A 72 3.81 -1.71 -9.51
N ILE A 73 3.00 -0.64 -9.53
CA ILE A 73 2.38 -0.02 -8.35
C ILE A 73 0.90 0.19 -8.66
N VAL A 74 0.02 -0.33 -7.82
CA VAL A 74 -1.43 -0.28 -8.04
C VAL A 74 -2.12 0.34 -6.83
N VAL A 75 -2.96 1.34 -7.07
CA VAL A 75 -3.84 1.92 -6.05
C VAL A 75 -5.21 1.27 -6.17
N LEU A 76 -5.68 0.72 -5.05
CA LEU A 76 -6.91 -0.06 -4.95
C LEU A 76 -7.90 0.64 -4.01
N ALA A 77 -9.18 0.58 -4.36
CA ALA A 77 -10.27 1.02 -3.50
C ALA A 77 -11.18 -0.14 -3.11
N ASN A 78 -11.91 0.04 -2.01
CA ASN A 78 -12.82 -0.96 -1.46
C ASN A 78 -12.12 -2.27 -1.04
N VAL A 79 -10.87 -2.17 -0.59
CA VAL A 79 -10.10 -3.34 -0.12
C VAL A 79 -10.60 -3.81 1.25
N LEU A 80 -10.93 -2.87 2.14
CA LEU A 80 -11.54 -3.12 3.44
C LEU A 80 -12.83 -2.31 3.57
N SER A 81 -13.78 -2.81 4.38
CA SER A 81 -14.92 -2.00 4.80
C SER A 81 -14.54 -1.08 5.96
N ASP A 82 -15.41 -0.10 6.25
CA ASP A 82 -15.19 0.81 7.38
C ASP A 82 -15.16 0.04 8.71
N GLU A 83 -16.05 -0.96 8.86
CA GLU A 83 -16.13 -1.80 10.04
C GLU A 83 -14.88 -2.68 10.19
N GLU A 84 -14.38 -3.29 9.10
CA GLU A 84 -13.15 -4.08 9.12
C GLU A 84 -11.94 -3.21 9.52
N CYS A 85 -11.87 -1.97 9.02
CA CYS A 85 -10.84 -1.02 9.41
C CYS A 85 -10.88 -0.70 10.91
N ASP A 86 -12.07 -0.37 11.43
CA ASP A 86 -12.25 -0.01 12.84
C ASP A 86 -11.95 -1.20 13.76
N GLU A 87 -12.35 -2.41 13.39
CA GLU A 87 -12.08 -3.62 14.16
C GLU A 87 -10.58 -3.97 14.20
N LEU A 88 -9.87 -3.85 13.06
CA LEU A 88 -8.41 -4.04 13.01
C LEU A 88 -7.66 -3.05 13.92
N ILE A 89 -8.08 -1.79 13.94
CA ILE A 89 -7.52 -0.78 14.83
C ILE A 89 -7.77 -1.18 16.30
N GLU A 90 -9.02 -1.51 16.65
CA GLU A 90 -9.38 -1.85 18.04
C GLU A 90 -8.64 -3.08 18.55
N MET A 91 -8.53 -4.13 17.74
CA MET A 91 -7.79 -5.37 18.08
C MET A 91 -6.29 -5.12 18.32
N SER A 92 -5.73 -4.07 17.74
CA SER A 92 -4.30 -3.77 17.81
C SER A 92 -3.92 -2.83 18.95
N LYS A 93 -4.80 -1.90 19.37
CA LYS A 93 -4.51 -0.81 20.31
C LYS A 93 -3.71 -1.24 21.55
N ASN A 94 -4.13 -2.30 22.22
CA ASN A 94 -3.49 -2.77 23.44
C ASN A 94 -2.23 -3.62 23.21
N LYS A 95 -1.88 -3.91 21.95
CA LYS A 95 -0.73 -4.75 21.55
C LYS A 95 0.39 -3.90 20.92
N MET A 96 0.18 -2.60 20.69
CA MET A 96 1.11 -1.70 20.02
C MET A 96 2.43 -1.59 20.77
N LYS A 97 3.53 -1.76 20.05
CA LYS A 97 4.90 -1.56 20.56
C LYS A 97 5.69 -0.70 19.58
N ARG A 98 6.61 0.10 20.07
CA ARG A 98 7.52 0.88 19.24
C ARG A 98 8.15 0.01 18.16
N SER A 99 7.99 0.39 16.89
CA SER A 99 8.49 -0.37 15.75
C SER A 99 10.02 -0.43 15.75
N LYS A 100 10.55 -1.59 15.35
CA LYS A 100 11.97 -1.85 15.21
C LYS A 100 12.34 -1.98 13.74
N VAL A 101 13.58 -1.65 13.36
CA VAL A 101 14.05 -1.68 11.98
C VAL A 101 15.30 -2.55 11.85
N GLY A 102 15.39 -3.26 10.73
CA GLY A 102 16.57 -4.04 10.35
C GLY A 102 16.73 -5.38 11.09
N SER A 103 17.81 -6.06 10.79
CA SER A 103 18.15 -7.37 11.39
C SER A 103 18.53 -7.28 12.87
N SER A 104 19.06 -6.14 13.31
CA SER A 104 19.38 -5.83 14.71
C SER A 104 18.13 -5.57 15.55
N ARG A 105 16.99 -5.32 14.90
CA ARG A 105 15.73 -4.94 15.56
C ARG A 105 15.88 -3.75 16.52
N ASP A 106 16.67 -2.75 16.13
CA ASP A 106 16.88 -1.56 16.94
C ASP A 106 15.76 -0.54 16.73
N VAL A 107 15.45 0.19 17.81
CA VAL A 107 14.62 1.39 17.76
C VAL A 107 15.47 2.53 17.23
N ASN A 108 15.04 3.20 16.18
CA ASN A 108 15.77 4.34 15.59
C ASN A 108 14.80 5.38 14.98
N ASP A 109 15.36 6.48 14.48
CA ASP A 109 14.61 7.58 13.85
C ASP A 109 14.28 7.34 12.39
N ILE A 110 14.60 6.16 11.84
CA ILE A 110 14.21 5.77 10.48
C ILE A 110 12.72 5.44 10.45
N ARG A 111 12.25 4.72 11.48
CA ARG A 111 10.84 4.35 11.66
C ARG A 111 10.36 4.73 13.04
N THR A 112 9.44 5.70 13.11
CA THR A 112 8.98 6.26 14.38
C THR A 112 7.61 5.76 14.83
N SER A 113 6.96 4.88 14.04
CA SER A 113 5.65 4.27 14.34
C SER A 113 5.67 3.31 15.53
N SER A 114 4.48 2.99 16.02
CA SER A 114 4.20 1.79 16.80
C SER A 114 3.56 0.72 15.92
N GLY A 115 3.68 -0.56 16.28
CA GLY A 115 3.10 -1.64 15.49
C GLY A 115 2.83 -2.91 16.30
N ALA A 116 1.93 -3.74 15.76
CA ALA A 116 1.58 -5.05 16.28
C ALA A 116 1.22 -6.00 15.15
N PHE A 117 1.69 -7.25 15.21
CA PHE A 117 1.14 -8.32 14.39
C PHE A 117 -0.15 -8.83 15.04
N LEU A 118 -1.17 -9.02 14.22
CA LEU A 118 -2.41 -9.64 14.71
C LEU A 118 -2.28 -11.16 14.68
N GLU A 119 -2.91 -11.78 15.67
CA GLU A 119 -3.09 -13.22 15.71
C GLU A 119 -4.17 -13.66 14.73
N ASP A 120 -4.07 -14.90 14.25
CA ASP A 120 -5.06 -15.47 13.35
C ASP A 120 -6.41 -15.61 14.05
N ASN A 121 -7.47 -15.09 13.40
CA ASN A 121 -8.87 -15.20 13.81
C ASN A 121 -9.76 -15.15 12.56
N GLU A 122 -11.07 -15.17 12.74
CA GLU A 122 -12.02 -15.16 11.63
C GLU A 122 -11.86 -13.94 10.72
N LEU A 123 -11.72 -12.73 11.28
CA LEU A 123 -11.55 -11.49 10.52
C LEU A 123 -10.21 -11.48 9.78
N THR A 124 -9.10 -11.73 10.46
CA THR A 124 -7.78 -11.72 9.84
C THR A 124 -7.65 -12.78 8.76
N SER A 125 -8.19 -13.99 8.98
CA SER A 125 -8.21 -15.07 7.99
C SER A 125 -9.04 -14.72 6.76
N LYS A 126 -10.19 -14.07 6.93
CA LYS A 126 -11.03 -13.56 5.84
C LYS A 126 -10.30 -12.52 5.01
N ILE A 127 -9.64 -11.55 5.68
CA ILE A 127 -8.88 -10.50 5.02
C ILE A 127 -7.66 -11.08 4.30
N GLU A 128 -6.89 -11.98 4.90
CA GLU A 128 -5.73 -12.63 4.26
C GLU A 128 -6.13 -13.44 3.02
N LYS A 129 -7.30 -14.09 3.03
CA LYS A 129 -7.84 -14.79 1.86
C LYS A 129 -8.19 -13.82 0.71
N ARG A 130 -8.79 -12.67 1.06
CA ARG A 130 -9.03 -11.59 0.11
C ARG A 130 -7.72 -11.04 -0.48
N ILE A 131 -6.73 -10.77 0.36
CA ILE A 131 -5.40 -10.31 -0.03
C ILE A 131 -4.71 -11.32 -0.96
N SER A 132 -4.79 -12.61 -0.65
CA SER A 132 -4.29 -13.68 -1.52
C SER A 132 -4.89 -13.60 -2.93
N SER A 133 -6.18 -13.33 -3.05
CA SER A 133 -6.86 -13.14 -4.34
C SER A 133 -6.40 -11.85 -5.04
N ILE A 134 -6.20 -10.74 -4.30
CA ILE A 134 -5.71 -9.48 -4.87
C ILE A 134 -4.27 -9.63 -5.37
N MET A 135 -3.41 -10.22 -4.57
CA MET A 135 -1.98 -10.34 -4.85
C MET A 135 -1.64 -11.55 -5.74
N ASN A 136 -2.63 -12.42 -6.03
CA ASN A 136 -2.46 -13.65 -6.79
C ASN A 136 -1.34 -14.58 -6.25
N VAL A 137 -1.24 -14.67 -4.93
CA VAL A 137 -0.26 -15.49 -4.22
C VAL A 137 -0.95 -16.21 -3.06
N PRO A 138 -0.62 -17.49 -2.76
CA PRO A 138 -1.25 -18.22 -1.66
C PRO A 138 -1.12 -17.47 -0.31
N ALA A 139 -2.17 -17.47 0.50
CA ALA A 139 -2.18 -16.82 1.81
C ALA A 139 -1.05 -17.32 2.73
N SER A 140 -0.62 -18.59 2.58
CA SER A 140 0.52 -19.16 3.30
C SER A 140 1.88 -18.50 3.02
N HIS A 141 1.98 -17.67 1.99
CA HIS A 141 3.17 -16.87 1.70
C HIS A 141 3.19 -15.53 2.46
N GLY A 142 2.09 -15.14 3.09
CA GLY A 142 1.96 -13.91 3.84
C GLY A 142 2.63 -13.96 5.21
N GLU A 143 3.24 -12.83 5.64
CA GLU A 143 3.85 -12.70 6.98
C GLU A 143 2.82 -12.46 8.09
N GLY A 144 1.52 -12.34 7.75
CA GLY A 144 0.45 -11.93 8.65
C GLY A 144 0.20 -10.43 8.61
N LEU A 145 -0.95 -10.02 9.15
CA LEU A 145 -1.33 -8.60 9.17
C LEU A 145 -0.54 -7.85 10.23
N HIS A 146 0.27 -6.88 9.78
CA HIS A 146 1.03 -5.99 10.64
C HIS A 146 0.33 -4.63 10.71
N ILE A 147 -0.29 -4.31 11.84
CA ILE A 147 -0.94 -3.03 12.07
C ILE A 147 0.10 -2.03 12.56
N LEU A 148 0.04 -0.82 12.02
CA LEU A 148 0.94 0.28 12.32
C LEU A 148 0.15 1.55 12.60
N ASN A 149 0.58 2.27 13.64
CA ASN A 149 0.08 3.60 13.96
C ASN A 149 1.22 4.62 13.91
N TYR A 150 0.91 5.76 13.32
CA TYR A 150 1.78 6.95 13.27
C TYR A 150 1.01 8.12 13.85
N GLU A 151 1.52 8.68 14.91
CA GLU A 151 1.08 9.94 15.50
C GLU A 151 1.70 11.14 14.78
N VAL A 152 1.33 12.35 15.17
CA VAL A 152 1.94 13.58 14.63
C VAL A 152 3.46 13.53 14.71
N ASP A 153 4.15 14.00 13.67
CA ASP A 153 5.61 13.97 13.47
C ASP A 153 6.21 12.57 13.27
N GLN A 154 5.41 11.50 13.35
CA GLN A 154 5.89 10.16 13.08
C GLN A 154 5.89 9.85 11.58
N GLN A 155 6.91 9.08 11.17
CA GLN A 155 7.19 8.75 9.78
C GLN A 155 7.89 7.38 9.65
N TYR A 156 8.00 6.93 8.42
CA TYR A 156 8.94 5.89 8.03
C TYR A 156 9.73 6.38 6.82
N LYS A 157 11.03 6.68 7.02
CA LYS A 157 11.92 7.16 5.96
C LYS A 157 12.01 6.16 4.82
N ALA A 158 12.40 6.63 3.64
CA ALA A 158 12.50 5.80 2.45
C ALA A 158 13.36 4.55 2.68
N HIS A 159 12.81 3.38 2.32
CA HIS A 159 13.40 2.05 2.52
C HIS A 159 12.92 1.09 1.43
N TYR A 160 13.54 -0.06 1.39
CA TYR A 160 13.09 -1.21 0.61
C TYR A 160 12.50 -2.25 1.54
N ASP A 161 11.44 -2.93 1.10
CA ASP A 161 10.81 -4.01 1.86
C ASP A 161 11.49 -5.37 1.65
N TYR A 162 12.16 -5.55 0.52
CA TYR A 162 12.92 -6.78 0.25
C TYR A 162 14.25 -6.80 1.00
N PHE A 163 14.73 -8.01 1.28
CA PHE A 163 15.97 -8.22 2.03
C PHE A 163 17.19 -8.21 1.10
N ALA A 164 18.27 -7.62 1.56
CA ALA A 164 19.55 -7.66 0.86
C ALA A 164 20.01 -9.12 0.64
N GLU A 165 20.67 -9.39 -0.50
CA GLU A 165 21.11 -10.73 -0.94
C GLU A 165 21.85 -11.53 0.13
N HIS A 166 22.65 -10.86 0.95
CA HIS A 166 23.45 -11.50 2.01
C HIS A 166 22.70 -11.69 3.33
N SER A 167 21.43 -11.31 3.41
CA SER A 167 20.64 -11.52 4.62
C SER A 167 20.17 -12.97 4.73
N ARG A 168 20.00 -13.47 5.97
CA ARG A 168 19.42 -14.80 6.22
C ARG A 168 18.02 -14.97 5.62
N SER A 169 17.30 -13.88 5.46
CA SER A 169 15.93 -13.86 4.92
C SER A 169 15.88 -13.84 3.39
N ALA A 170 17.03 -13.66 2.70
CA ALA A 170 17.09 -13.59 1.24
C ALA A 170 16.67 -14.90 0.55
N ALA A 171 16.89 -16.05 1.18
CA ALA A 171 16.51 -17.36 0.62
C ALA A 171 14.98 -17.49 0.39
N ASN A 172 14.18 -16.84 1.24
CA ASN A 172 12.73 -16.69 1.06
C ASN A 172 12.38 -15.20 1.12
N ASN A 173 12.82 -14.44 0.11
CA ASN A 173 12.67 -12.99 0.08
C ASN A 173 11.22 -12.57 -0.09
N ARG A 174 10.92 -11.34 0.32
CA ARG A 174 9.65 -10.68 0.01
C ARG A 174 9.62 -10.35 -1.47
N ILE A 175 8.48 -10.50 -2.10
CA ILE A 175 8.26 -10.26 -3.55
C ILE A 175 7.26 -9.16 -3.81
N SER A 176 6.40 -8.84 -2.85
CA SER A 176 5.41 -7.77 -2.97
C SER A 176 4.91 -7.31 -1.60
N THR A 177 4.29 -6.13 -1.58
CA THR A 177 3.69 -5.51 -0.41
C THR A 177 2.32 -4.95 -0.75
N LEU A 178 1.36 -5.13 0.17
CA LEU A 178 0.08 -4.42 0.18
C LEU A 178 0.00 -3.58 1.46
N VAL A 179 -0.11 -2.27 1.30
CA VAL A 179 -0.35 -1.32 2.41
C VAL A 179 -1.81 -0.87 2.34
N MET A 180 -2.60 -1.24 3.32
CA MET A 180 -4.02 -0.90 3.46
C MET A 180 -4.19 0.24 4.45
N TYR A 181 -4.97 1.25 4.12
CA TYR A 181 -5.24 2.40 4.98
C TYR A 181 -6.49 2.16 5.81
N LEU A 182 -6.35 2.24 7.14
CA LEU A 182 -7.44 1.93 8.08
C LEU A 182 -8.21 3.18 8.50
N ASN A 183 -7.68 4.36 8.23
CA ASN A 183 -8.38 5.64 8.47
C ASN A 183 -8.02 6.67 7.40
N ASP A 184 -8.80 7.72 7.32
CA ASP A 184 -8.43 8.96 6.64
C ASP A 184 -7.42 9.72 7.50
N VAL A 185 -6.41 10.32 6.87
CA VAL A 185 -5.45 11.20 7.56
C VAL A 185 -5.76 12.65 7.19
N GLU A 186 -5.80 13.53 8.19
CA GLU A 186 -6.16 14.92 7.96
C GLU A 186 -5.12 15.64 7.10
N GLU A 187 -3.80 15.52 7.46
CA GLU A 187 -2.70 16.11 6.70
C GLU A 187 -1.43 15.25 6.81
N GLY A 188 -0.71 15.10 5.70
CA GLY A 188 0.51 14.30 5.62
C GLY A 188 0.24 12.80 5.55
N GLY A 189 1.21 12.00 5.97
CA GLY A 189 1.09 10.55 6.07
C GLY A 189 1.02 9.79 4.74
N GLU A 190 1.32 10.43 3.60
CA GLU A 190 1.32 9.78 2.29
C GLU A 190 2.28 8.60 2.25
N THR A 191 1.92 7.56 1.49
CA THR A 191 2.89 6.57 1.02
C THR A 191 3.56 7.14 -0.23
N TYR A 192 4.87 7.39 -0.18
CA TYR A 192 5.58 8.03 -1.27
C TYR A 192 6.69 7.15 -1.86
N PHE A 193 6.90 7.29 -3.18
CA PHE A 193 7.95 6.64 -3.96
C PHE A 193 8.85 7.72 -4.56
N PRO A 194 9.97 8.08 -3.88
CA PRO A 194 10.75 9.27 -4.23
C PRO A 194 11.40 9.17 -5.61
N LYS A 195 11.81 7.96 -6.05
CA LYS A 195 12.42 7.76 -7.36
C LYS A 195 11.41 7.90 -8.51
N LEU A 196 10.12 7.77 -8.23
CA LEU A 196 9.03 7.88 -9.21
C LEU A 196 8.27 9.21 -9.10
N ASN A 197 8.59 10.02 -8.11
CA ASN A 197 7.85 11.25 -7.80
C ASN A 197 6.33 11.01 -7.61
N LEU A 198 6.00 9.87 -7.02
CA LEU A 198 4.64 9.39 -6.79
C LEU A 198 4.32 9.41 -5.30
N SER A 199 3.14 9.92 -4.96
CA SER A 199 2.60 9.88 -3.59
C SER A 199 1.15 9.42 -3.60
N VAL A 200 0.78 8.57 -2.64
CA VAL A 200 -0.57 8.05 -2.44
C VAL A 200 -1.09 8.52 -1.10
N HIS A 201 -2.16 9.32 -1.12
CA HIS A 201 -2.81 9.79 0.10
C HIS A 201 -3.57 8.65 0.79
N PRO A 202 -3.44 8.52 2.12
CA PRO A 202 -4.20 7.54 2.89
C PRO A 202 -5.69 7.87 2.87
N ARG A 203 -6.49 6.87 2.47
CA ARG A 203 -7.94 6.91 2.52
C ARG A 203 -8.46 5.60 3.08
N LYS A 204 -9.36 5.66 4.04
CA LYS A 204 -9.94 4.50 4.73
C LYS A 204 -10.48 3.47 3.72
N GLY A 205 -10.14 2.21 3.89
CA GLY A 205 -10.55 1.11 3.02
C GLY A 205 -9.80 0.98 1.69
N MET A 206 -8.90 1.92 1.37
CA MET A 206 -8.02 1.85 0.19
C MET A 206 -6.69 1.16 0.49
N ALA A 207 -5.96 0.81 -0.57
CA ALA A 207 -4.63 0.23 -0.45
C ALA A 207 -3.72 0.65 -1.60
N VAL A 208 -2.40 0.51 -1.37
CA VAL A 208 -1.38 0.51 -2.41
C VAL A 208 -0.66 -0.82 -2.42
N TYR A 209 -0.62 -1.45 -3.59
CA TYR A 209 0.11 -2.67 -3.88
C TYR A 209 1.34 -2.35 -4.72
N PHE A 210 2.47 -3.02 -4.47
CA PHE A 210 3.66 -2.93 -5.29
C PHE A 210 4.53 -4.18 -5.23
N GLU A 211 5.23 -4.45 -6.34
CA GLU A 211 6.12 -5.60 -6.54
C GLU A 211 7.58 -5.16 -6.59
N TYR A 212 8.51 -6.03 -6.17
CA TYR A 212 9.95 -5.75 -6.16
C TYR A 212 10.80 -7.02 -6.31
N PHE A 213 10.33 -7.97 -7.15
CA PHE A 213 11.03 -9.24 -7.40
C PHE A 213 11.65 -9.33 -8.81
N TYR A 214 11.71 -8.23 -9.53
CA TYR A 214 12.17 -8.17 -10.91
C TYR A 214 13.60 -8.66 -11.07
N GLN A 215 13.90 -9.30 -12.21
CA GLN A 215 15.27 -9.65 -12.62
C GLN A 215 16.07 -8.37 -12.92
N ASP A 216 15.43 -7.38 -13.52
CA ASP A 216 15.99 -6.05 -13.67
C ASP A 216 16.04 -5.33 -12.31
N GLN A 217 17.23 -5.24 -11.75
CA GLN A 217 17.46 -4.60 -10.45
C GLN A 217 17.10 -3.10 -10.47
N SER A 218 17.14 -2.45 -11.64
CA SER A 218 16.74 -1.04 -11.75
C SER A 218 15.27 -0.83 -11.43
N LEU A 219 14.39 -1.78 -11.79
CA LEU A 219 12.98 -1.76 -11.43
C LEU A 219 12.77 -1.97 -9.92
N ASN A 220 13.53 -2.90 -9.31
CA ASN A 220 13.49 -3.10 -7.85
C ASN A 220 13.90 -1.83 -7.11
N GLU A 221 14.93 -1.13 -7.57
CA GLU A 221 15.37 0.13 -6.99
C GLU A 221 14.33 1.25 -7.06
N LEU A 222 13.49 1.27 -8.10
CA LEU A 222 12.40 2.24 -8.22
C LEU A 222 11.30 2.05 -7.17
N THR A 223 11.24 0.88 -6.52
CA THR A 223 10.28 0.61 -5.43
C THR A 223 10.70 1.19 -4.07
N LEU A 224 11.80 1.96 -4.01
CA LEU A 224 12.13 2.73 -2.82
C LEU A 224 10.92 3.56 -2.40
N HIS A 225 10.44 3.36 -1.18
CA HIS A 225 9.22 4.01 -0.69
C HIS A 225 9.32 4.36 0.78
N GLY A 226 8.41 5.22 1.26
CA GLY A 226 8.33 5.60 2.66
C GLY A 226 6.93 6.07 3.05
N GLY A 227 6.74 6.30 4.35
CA GLY A 227 5.58 7.00 4.90
C GLY A 227 5.97 8.42 5.29
N ALA A 228 5.40 9.42 4.65
CA ALA A 228 5.62 10.82 5.00
C ALA A 228 5.21 11.11 6.44
N PRO A 229 5.77 12.15 7.07
CA PRO A 229 5.32 12.56 8.39
C PRO A 229 3.82 12.85 8.42
N VAL A 230 3.15 12.41 9.47
CA VAL A 230 1.79 12.85 9.77
C VAL A 230 1.90 14.26 10.35
N THR A 231 1.29 15.25 9.71
CA THR A 231 1.33 16.65 10.17
C THR A 231 0.10 17.03 10.96
N LYS A 232 -1.02 16.31 10.76
CA LYS A 232 -2.24 16.48 11.54
C LYS A 232 -3.05 15.19 11.60
N GLY A 233 -3.60 14.89 12.79
CA GLY A 233 -4.34 13.66 13.05
C GLY A 233 -3.42 12.49 13.35
N GLU A 234 -3.82 11.29 12.95
CA GLU A 234 -3.05 10.06 13.08
C GLU A 234 -3.24 9.19 11.84
N LYS A 235 -2.30 8.27 11.59
CA LYS A 235 -2.36 7.32 10.48
C LYS A 235 -2.32 5.90 11.00
N TRP A 236 -3.34 5.11 10.64
CA TRP A 236 -3.39 3.68 10.86
C TRP A 236 -3.33 2.93 9.54
N ILE A 237 -2.46 1.93 9.45
CA ILE A 237 -2.34 1.05 8.28
C ILE A 237 -2.24 -0.41 8.72
N ALA A 238 -2.67 -1.31 7.83
CA ALA A 238 -2.34 -2.72 7.87
C ALA A 238 -1.42 -3.04 6.69
N THR A 239 -0.28 -3.67 6.97
CA THR A 239 0.66 -4.09 5.94
C THR A 239 0.68 -5.61 5.84
N GLN A 240 0.60 -6.12 4.63
CA GLN A 240 0.84 -7.52 4.30
C GLN A 240 2.06 -7.62 3.40
N TRP A 241 3.13 -8.23 3.91
CA TRP A 241 4.28 -8.65 3.10
C TRP A 241 4.08 -10.08 2.63
N VAL A 242 4.41 -10.33 1.37
CA VAL A 242 4.33 -11.65 0.76
C VAL A 242 5.72 -12.14 0.39
N ARG A 243 6.00 -13.39 0.77
CA ARG A 243 7.25 -14.07 0.52
C ARG A 243 7.21 -14.86 -0.79
N ARG A 244 8.37 -15.19 -1.33
CA ARG A 244 8.51 -16.04 -2.52
C ARG A 244 7.97 -17.44 -2.30
N GLY A 245 8.18 -18.00 -1.13
CA GLY A 245 7.69 -19.32 -0.72
C GLY A 245 6.86 -19.24 0.57
N THR A 246 6.36 -20.37 1.01
CA THR A 246 5.57 -20.51 2.24
C THR A 246 6.29 -19.90 3.45
N TYR A 247 5.55 -19.14 4.25
CA TYR A 247 6.02 -18.48 5.47
C TYR A 247 5.28 -18.97 6.72
N LYS A 248 3.98 -19.28 6.62
CA LYS A 248 3.13 -19.83 7.69
C LYS A 248 2.93 -21.32 7.53
#